data_4de5e0490b83fb446550bb041d8d1a8b
#
_entry.id   4de5e0490b83fb446550bb041d8d1a8b
#
_cell.length_a   1.000
_cell.length_b   1.000
_cell.length_c   1.000
_cell.angle_alpha   90.00
_cell.angle_beta   90.00
_cell.angle_gamma   90.00
#
_symmetry.space_group_name_H-M   'P 1'
#
loop_
_entity.id
_entity.type
_entity.pdbx_description
1 polymer ?
#
loop_
_entity_poly.entity_id
_entity_poly.type
_entity_poly.pdbx_seq_one_letter_code
_entity_poly.pdbx_strand_id
1 'polypeptide(L)'
;IYTASRSKAVRHLKWTNINFEKKIWRVPVANDKKKEQLRNRTVYLSDAAIDLLRRQQLKSTSEYIFANQDGKVLTDAALLKVLQTLHNQRFEEDGVGWVDPQKIDLDCKDVRITLHGTARASFRTWCEEKEFGGKFCFNVKAIELNLLHQPRDMYRGAYSRSPMIEERKRIMQLWGKFCRSAIHK
;
A
#
# COMPACT_ATOMS: atom_id res chain seq x y z
N ILE A 1 -2.78 -3.78 0.21
CA ILE A 1 -3.27 -2.97 1.33
C ILE A 1 -2.12 -2.67 2.29
N TYR A 2 -1.52 -3.66 2.97
CA TYR A 2 -0.50 -3.49 4.03
C TYR A 2 0.67 -2.54 3.73
N THR A 3 1.00 -2.30 2.47
CA THR A 3 2.13 -1.45 2.06
C THR A 3 1.72 -0.11 1.48
N ALA A 4 0.42 0.17 1.34
CA ALA A 4 -0.12 1.36 0.68
C ALA A 4 0.53 1.65 -0.70
N SER A 5 1.02 0.61 -1.38
CA SER A 5 1.80 0.74 -2.61
C SER A 5 0.92 0.73 -3.87
N ARG A 6 1.45 1.28 -4.97
CA ARG A 6 0.76 1.24 -6.26
C ARG A 6 0.69 -0.20 -6.79
N SER A 7 -0.42 -0.56 -7.44
CA SER A 7 -0.67 -1.89 -8.01
C SER A 7 0.47 -2.38 -8.90
N LYS A 8 0.99 -1.53 -9.78
CA LYS A 8 2.14 -1.86 -10.63
C LYS A 8 3.36 -2.29 -9.82
N ALA A 9 3.70 -1.58 -8.74
CA ALA A 9 4.85 -1.94 -7.90
C ALA A 9 4.65 -3.30 -7.22
N VAL A 10 3.44 -3.58 -6.72
CA VAL A 10 3.10 -4.85 -6.07
C VAL A 10 3.14 -6.02 -7.05
N ARG A 11 2.60 -5.85 -8.27
CA ARG A 11 2.63 -6.90 -9.30
C ARG A 11 4.04 -7.31 -9.71
N HIS A 12 4.96 -6.34 -9.78
CA HIS A 12 6.36 -6.57 -10.14
C HIS A 12 7.27 -6.88 -8.93
N LEU A 13 6.69 -7.15 -7.76
CA LEU A 13 7.43 -7.46 -6.55
C LEU A 13 8.10 -8.83 -6.65
N LYS A 14 9.44 -8.84 -6.50
CA LYS A 14 10.26 -10.07 -6.51
C LYS A 14 10.78 -10.37 -5.11
N TRP A 15 11.05 -11.64 -4.84
CA TRP A 15 11.67 -12.08 -3.58
C TRP A 15 13.01 -11.41 -3.31
N THR A 16 13.82 -11.19 -4.33
CA THR A 16 15.11 -10.51 -4.25
C THR A 16 15.02 -9.04 -3.78
N ASN A 17 13.85 -8.44 -3.85
CA ASN A 17 13.62 -7.07 -3.39
C ASN A 17 13.24 -6.97 -1.91
N ILE A 18 13.01 -8.11 -1.24
CA ILE A 18 12.61 -8.17 0.17
C ILE A 18 13.81 -8.49 1.04
N ASN A 19 14.01 -7.70 2.09
CA ASN A 19 14.88 -8.06 3.20
C ASN A 19 13.99 -8.33 4.43
N PHE A 20 13.84 -9.60 4.78
CA PHE A 20 12.99 -10.04 5.89
C PHE A 20 13.54 -9.62 7.26
N GLU A 21 14.87 -9.63 7.43
CA GLU A 21 15.52 -9.24 8.67
C GLU A 21 15.29 -7.76 8.97
N LYS A 22 15.55 -6.88 7.98
CA LYS A 22 15.36 -5.43 8.10
C LYS A 22 13.91 -5.01 7.91
N LYS A 23 13.00 -5.93 7.56
CA LYS A 23 11.59 -5.69 7.24
C LYS A 23 11.42 -4.57 6.21
N ILE A 24 12.15 -4.65 5.11
CA ILE A 24 12.08 -3.66 4.04
C ILE A 24 11.84 -4.31 2.67
N TRP A 25 11.13 -3.59 1.84
CA TRP A 25 11.01 -3.80 0.42
C TRP A 25 11.69 -2.67 -0.34
N ARG A 26 12.67 -3.00 -1.18
CA ARG A 26 13.29 -2.06 -2.11
C ARG A 26 12.53 -2.08 -3.43
N VAL A 27 11.80 -1.01 -3.73
CA VAL A 27 11.04 -0.90 -4.98
C VAL A 27 12.01 -0.55 -6.11
N PRO A 28 12.16 -1.41 -7.14
CA PRO A 28 13.04 -1.13 -8.27
C PRO A 28 12.59 0.10 -9.05
N VAL A 29 13.56 0.79 -9.64
CA VAL A 29 13.30 1.88 -10.58
C VAL A 29 13.16 1.25 -11.97
N ALA A 30 11.96 1.06 -12.43
CA ALA A 30 11.74 0.71 -13.82
C ALA A 30 11.99 1.94 -14.68
N ASN A 31 13.13 1.96 -15.41
CA ASN A 31 13.44 2.88 -16.51
C ASN A 31 13.21 4.39 -16.28
N ASP A 32 13.39 4.87 -15.06
CA ASP A 32 13.21 6.29 -14.79
C ASP A 32 14.52 7.03 -15.06
N LYS A 33 14.49 7.95 -16.04
CA LYS A 33 15.65 8.73 -16.49
C LYS A 33 16.21 9.71 -15.45
N LYS A 34 15.55 9.86 -14.29
CA LYS A 34 15.93 10.77 -13.20
C LYS A 34 16.59 10.02 -12.05
N LYS A 35 17.90 9.78 -12.13
CA LYS A 35 18.72 9.12 -11.10
C LYS A 35 18.62 9.75 -9.68
N GLU A 36 18.27 11.00 -9.58
CA GLU A 36 18.18 11.73 -8.30
C GLU A 36 16.96 11.32 -7.43
N GLN A 37 15.92 10.74 -8.04
CA GLN A 37 14.72 10.29 -7.34
C GLN A 37 14.86 8.93 -6.65
N LEU A 38 16.06 8.31 -6.72
CA LEU A 38 16.32 6.95 -6.26
C LEU A 38 16.38 6.78 -4.73
N ARG A 39 16.57 7.85 -3.97
CA ARG A 39 16.98 7.76 -2.56
C ARG A 39 15.88 7.27 -1.59
N ASN A 40 14.61 7.27 -1.97
CA ASN A 40 13.50 7.01 -1.04
C ASN A 40 12.49 5.95 -1.49
N ARG A 41 12.93 4.96 -2.27
CA ARG A 41 12.04 3.86 -2.72
C ARG A 41 12.05 2.65 -1.79
N THR A 42 12.23 2.88 -0.52
CA THR A 42 12.11 1.84 0.50
C THR A 42 10.71 1.86 1.10
N VAL A 43 10.04 0.72 1.10
CA VAL A 43 8.80 0.48 1.84
C VAL A 43 9.17 -0.28 3.11
N TYR A 44 8.74 0.21 4.26
CA TYR A 44 8.88 -0.50 5.54
C TYR A 44 7.71 -1.46 5.69
N LEU A 45 8.01 -2.71 6.06
CA LEU A 45 7.03 -3.78 6.17
C LEU A 45 6.65 -3.98 7.62
N SER A 46 5.34 -3.93 7.91
CA SER A 46 4.80 -4.31 9.21
C SER A 46 4.93 -5.81 9.45
N ASP A 47 4.79 -6.24 10.69
CA ASP A 47 4.78 -7.67 11.03
C ASP A 47 3.68 -8.41 10.27
N ALA A 48 2.50 -7.79 10.13
CA ALA A 48 1.39 -8.35 9.35
C ALA A 48 1.76 -8.57 7.87
N ALA A 49 2.52 -7.64 7.26
CA ALA A 49 3.02 -7.79 5.90
C ALA A 49 4.08 -8.89 5.80
N ILE A 50 4.99 -8.98 6.76
CA ILE A 50 6.01 -10.03 6.84
C ILE A 50 5.38 -11.42 6.98
N ASP A 51 4.38 -11.57 7.86
CA ASP A 51 3.67 -12.84 8.05
C ASP A 51 2.95 -13.28 6.76
N LEU A 52 2.35 -12.34 6.04
CA LEU A 52 1.73 -12.61 4.74
C LEU A 52 2.78 -13.06 3.72
N LEU A 53 3.91 -12.36 3.63
CA LEU A 53 4.99 -12.70 2.70
C LEU A 53 5.60 -14.06 3.01
N ARG A 54 5.81 -14.41 4.27
CA ARG A 54 6.29 -15.75 4.67
C ARG A 54 5.32 -16.86 4.28
N ARG A 55 4.02 -16.68 4.51
CA ARG A 55 2.99 -17.64 4.05
C ARG A 55 2.95 -17.75 2.53
N GLN A 56 3.14 -16.66 1.81
CA GLN A 56 3.21 -16.67 0.35
C GLN A 56 4.47 -17.38 -0.15
N GLN A 57 5.59 -17.26 0.55
CA GLN A 57 6.86 -17.91 0.20
C GLN A 57 6.75 -19.44 0.20
N LEU A 58 5.97 -20.00 1.12
CA LEU A 58 5.74 -21.45 1.19
C LEU A 58 4.98 -22.01 -0.03
N LYS A 59 4.27 -21.16 -0.77
CA LYS A 59 3.44 -21.53 -1.93
C LYS A 59 4.04 -21.09 -3.26
N SER A 60 5.08 -20.26 -3.23
CA SER A 60 5.62 -19.61 -4.43
C SER A 60 6.68 -20.49 -5.09
N THR A 61 6.52 -20.67 -6.40
CA THR A 61 7.53 -21.32 -7.29
C THR A 61 8.13 -20.32 -8.28
N SER A 62 7.72 -19.03 -8.22
CA SER A 62 8.14 -17.97 -9.13
C SER A 62 9.12 -17.00 -8.44
N GLU A 63 9.91 -16.28 -9.25
CA GLU A 63 10.69 -15.14 -8.77
C GLU A 63 9.78 -13.97 -8.31
N TYR A 64 8.56 -13.88 -8.86
CA TYR A 64 7.54 -12.89 -8.45
C TYR A 64 6.75 -13.40 -7.26
N ILE A 65 6.53 -12.55 -6.26
CA ILE A 65 5.80 -12.90 -5.06
C ILE A 65 4.33 -13.20 -5.40
N PHE A 66 3.74 -12.42 -6.29
CA PHE A 66 2.38 -12.59 -6.79
C PHE A 66 2.44 -12.86 -8.30
N ALA A 67 2.53 -14.11 -8.66
CA ALA A 67 2.60 -14.56 -10.04
C ALA A 67 1.26 -15.14 -10.52
N ASN A 68 1.08 -15.19 -11.85
CA ASN A 68 0.03 -15.98 -12.47
C ASN A 68 0.40 -17.49 -12.47
N GLN A 69 -0.45 -18.32 -13.04
CA GLN A 69 -0.23 -19.78 -13.12
C GLN A 69 1.06 -20.15 -13.89
N ASP A 70 1.49 -19.33 -14.84
CA ASP A 70 2.73 -19.52 -15.61
C ASP A 70 3.97 -18.96 -14.90
N GLY A 71 3.86 -18.50 -13.65
CA GLY A 71 4.96 -17.90 -12.91
C GLY A 71 5.32 -16.48 -13.35
N LYS A 72 4.49 -15.83 -14.20
CA LYS A 72 4.74 -14.49 -14.75
C LYS A 72 4.01 -13.39 -13.96
N VAL A 73 4.38 -12.13 -14.24
CA VAL A 73 3.75 -10.94 -13.65
C VAL A 73 2.25 -10.92 -13.91
N LEU A 74 1.46 -10.65 -12.87
CA LEU A 74 0.01 -10.43 -12.99
C LEU A 74 -0.29 -9.23 -13.90
N THR A 75 -1.35 -9.32 -14.69
CA THR A 75 -1.84 -8.21 -15.51
C THR A 75 -2.46 -7.09 -14.64
N ASP A 76 -2.65 -5.90 -15.19
CA ASP A 76 -3.36 -4.82 -14.50
C ASP A 76 -4.79 -5.22 -14.15
N ALA A 77 -5.43 -5.97 -15.04
CA ALA A 77 -6.80 -6.44 -14.86
C ALA A 77 -6.94 -7.49 -13.75
N ALA A 78 -5.88 -8.25 -13.42
CA ALA A 78 -5.96 -9.33 -12.43
C ALA A 78 -6.39 -8.83 -11.03
N LEU A 79 -5.77 -7.75 -10.53
CA LEU A 79 -6.13 -7.18 -9.23
C LEU A 79 -7.52 -6.52 -9.25
N LEU A 80 -7.89 -5.90 -10.38
CA LEU A 80 -9.23 -5.33 -10.56
C LEU A 80 -10.29 -6.43 -10.52
N LYS A 81 -10.04 -7.56 -11.19
CA LYS A 81 -10.94 -8.72 -11.16
C LYS A 81 -11.16 -9.25 -9.74
N VAL A 82 -10.12 -9.27 -8.91
CA VAL A 82 -10.26 -9.65 -7.48
C VAL A 82 -11.23 -8.71 -6.76
N LEU A 83 -11.09 -7.38 -6.93
CA LEU A 83 -12.03 -6.43 -6.31
C LEU A 83 -13.46 -6.59 -6.84
N GLN A 84 -13.62 -6.84 -8.14
CA GLN A 84 -14.94 -7.08 -8.73
C GLN A 84 -15.58 -8.36 -8.16
N THR A 85 -14.80 -9.44 -8.03
CA THR A 85 -15.28 -10.69 -7.43
C THR A 85 -15.73 -10.46 -5.99
N LEU A 86 -14.91 -9.79 -5.17
CA LEU A 86 -15.26 -9.47 -3.79
C LEU A 86 -16.49 -8.56 -3.69
N HIS A 87 -16.61 -7.56 -4.58
CA HIS A 87 -17.79 -6.71 -4.63
C HIS A 87 -19.05 -7.51 -4.96
N ASN A 88 -19.00 -8.38 -5.99
CA ASN A 88 -20.15 -9.19 -6.39
C ASN A 88 -20.58 -10.15 -5.27
N GLN A 89 -19.64 -10.84 -4.63
CA GLN A 89 -19.92 -11.70 -3.49
C GLN A 89 -20.64 -10.94 -2.37
N ARG A 90 -20.16 -9.76 -2.02
CA ARG A 90 -20.80 -8.93 -1.00
C ARG A 90 -22.15 -8.38 -1.45
N PHE A 91 -22.26 -8.03 -2.74
CA PHE A 91 -23.53 -7.57 -3.31
C PHE A 91 -24.60 -8.66 -3.30
N GLU A 92 -24.25 -9.92 -3.51
CA GLU A 92 -25.17 -11.06 -3.36
C GLU A 92 -25.66 -11.22 -1.92
N GLU A 93 -24.84 -10.83 -0.93
CA GLU A 93 -25.20 -10.93 0.50
C GLU A 93 -26.06 -9.77 0.98
N ASP A 94 -25.78 -8.52 0.58
CA ASP A 94 -26.35 -7.31 1.17
C ASP A 94 -27.05 -6.36 0.18
N GLY A 95 -27.00 -6.66 -1.13
CA GLY A 95 -27.58 -5.82 -2.18
C GLY A 95 -26.82 -4.50 -2.45
N VAL A 96 -25.70 -4.25 -1.78
CA VAL A 96 -24.94 -3.00 -1.86
C VAL A 96 -23.50 -3.25 -2.38
N GLY A 97 -22.86 -4.28 -1.87
CA GLY A 97 -21.48 -4.59 -2.18
C GLY A 97 -20.45 -3.65 -1.53
N TRP A 98 -19.21 -3.67 -2.04
CA TRP A 98 -18.16 -2.78 -1.57
C TRP A 98 -18.18 -1.46 -2.32
N VAL A 99 -18.58 -0.40 -1.65
CA VAL A 99 -18.73 0.95 -2.20
C VAL A 99 -17.76 1.95 -1.53
N ASP A 100 -17.46 3.02 -2.23
CA ASP A 100 -16.64 4.13 -1.75
C ASP A 100 -17.56 5.26 -1.28
N PRO A 101 -17.63 5.57 0.02
CA PRO A 101 -18.52 6.60 0.54
C PRO A 101 -18.36 7.96 -0.15
N GLN A 102 -17.11 8.36 -0.46
CA GLN A 102 -16.86 9.65 -1.13
C GLN A 102 -17.48 9.70 -2.54
N LYS A 103 -17.53 8.56 -3.22
CA LYS A 103 -18.19 8.49 -4.53
C LYS A 103 -19.70 8.57 -4.45
N ILE A 104 -20.28 8.07 -3.35
CA ILE A 104 -21.72 8.21 -3.07
C ILE A 104 -22.03 9.69 -2.85
N ASP A 105 -21.27 10.36 -1.98
CA ASP A 105 -21.45 11.78 -1.67
C ASP A 105 -21.30 12.69 -2.90
N LEU A 106 -20.47 12.27 -3.87
CA LEU A 106 -20.25 12.99 -5.13
C LEU A 106 -21.20 12.55 -6.27
N ASP A 107 -22.20 11.72 -5.98
CA ASP A 107 -23.18 11.19 -6.96
C ASP A 107 -22.53 10.55 -8.19
N CYS A 108 -21.44 9.79 -7.98
CA CYS A 108 -20.74 9.11 -9.05
C CYS A 108 -21.55 7.93 -9.61
N LYS A 109 -21.58 7.76 -10.93
CA LYS A 109 -22.26 6.61 -11.59
C LYS A 109 -21.73 5.25 -11.14
N ASP A 110 -20.43 5.13 -10.89
CA ASP A 110 -19.80 3.92 -10.37
C ASP A 110 -19.23 4.20 -8.98
N VAL A 111 -19.96 3.78 -7.97
CA VAL A 111 -19.62 3.97 -6.55
C VAL A 111 -18.71 2.88 -5.99
N ARG A 112 -18.35 1.87 -6.78
CA ARG A 112 -17.51 0.74 -6.32
C ARG A 112 -16.13 1.20 -5.87
N ILE A 113 -15.58 0.48 -4.91
CA ILE A 113 -14.19 0.68 -4.47
C ILE A 113 -13.20 0.45 -5.62
N THR A 114 -12.05 1.12 -5.55
CA THR A 114 -10.97 0.98 -6.53
C THR A 114 -9.70 0.47 -5.86
N LEU A 115 -8.76 -0.06 -6.66
CA LEU A 115 -7.43 -0.46 -6.16
C LEU A 115 -6.70 0.72 -5.50
N HIS A 116 -6.82 1.90 -6.08
CA HIS A 116 -6.22 3.12 -5.52
C HIS A 116 -6.89 3.52 -4.21
N GLY A 117 -8.22 3.57 -4.19
CA GLY A 117 -9.01 3.90 -3.01
C GLY A 117 -8.72 2.94 -1.87
N THR A 118 -8.87 1.63 -2.11
CA THR A 118 -8.70 0.59 -1.09
C THR A 118 -7.31 0.55 -0.45
N ALA A 119 -6.24 0.87 -1.19
CA ALA A 119 -4.88 0.74 -0.67
C ALA A 119 -4.26 2.07 -0.24
N ARG A 120 -4.39 3.11 -1.04
CA ARG A 120 -3.62 4.36 -0.88
C ARG A 120 -4.44 5.48 -0.28
N ALA A 121 -5.65 5.71 -0.80
CA ALA A 121 -6.53 6.72 -0.23
C ALA A 121 -6.93 6.32 1.20
N SER A 122 -7.36 5.07 1.44
CA SER A 122 -7.68 4.57 2.78
C SER A 122 -6.51 4.70 3.77
N PHE A 123 -5.27 4.41 3.34
CA PHE A 123 -4.09 4.64 4.18
C PHE A 123 -3.90 6.11 4.51
N ARG A 124 -4.05 7.00 3.52
CA ARG A 124 -3.90 8.45 3.71
C ARG A 124 -4.95 8.98 4.68
N THR A 125 -6.24 8.68 4.42
CA THR A 125 -7.37 9.05 5.29
C THR A 125 -7.18 8.52 6.70
N TRP A 126 -6.81 7.24 6.85
CA TRP A 126 -6.53 6.65 8.15
C TRP A 126 -5.43 7.39 8.91
N CYS A 127 -4.35 7.80 8.24
CA CYS A 127 -3.28 8.57 8.87
C CYS A 127 -3.75 9.96 9.32
N GLU A 128 -4.66 10.59 8.58
CA GLU A 128 -5.19 11.92 8.87
C GLU A 128 -6.24 11.92 9.99
N GLU A 129 -7.09 10.88 10.01
CA GLU A 129 -8.20 10.76 10.97
C GLU A 129 -7.77 10.08 12.29
N LYS A 130 -6.60 9.41 12.32
CA LYS A 130 -6.18 8.67 13.49
C LYS A 130 -5.68 9.61 14.58
N GLU A 131 -6.55 9.90 15.53
CA GLU A 131 -6.21 10.59 16.76
C GLU A 131 -5.71 9.60 17.81
N PHE A 132 -4.51 9.85 18.35
CA PHE A 132 -4.02 9.23 19.58
C PHE A 132 -4.03 10.28 20.69
N GLY A 133 -4.98 10.17 21.60
CA GLY A 133 -5.10 11.11 22.73
C GLY A 133 -5.48 12.55 22.32
N GLY A 134 -6.26 12.72 21.27
CA GLY A 134 -6.76 14.02 20.80
C GLY A 134 -5.75 14.87 20.06
N LYS A 135 -4.68 14.27 19.53
CA LYS A 135 -3.67 14.98 18.69
C LYS A 135 -3.32 14.17 17.47
N PHE A 136 -3.15 14.83 16.33
CA PHE A 136 -2.56 14.24 15.13
C PHE A 136 -1.18 13.66 15.45
N CYS A 137 -1.03 12.33 15.28
CA CYS A 137 0.14 11.60 15.73
C CYS A 137 1.21 11.45 14.67
N PHE A 138 0.93 11.75 13.39
CA PHE A 138 1.83 11.41 12.31
C PHE A 138 2.33 12.62 11.55
N ASN A 139 3.64 12.63 11.27
CA ASN A 139 4.23 13.66 10.45
C ASN A 139 3.80 13.49 8.98
N VAL A 140 3.22 14.53 8.38
CA VAL A 140 2.74 14.53 6.98
C VAL A 140 3.83 14.10 6.00
N LYS A 141 5.08 14.54 6.21
CA LYS A 141 6.21 14.14 5.36
C LYS A 141 6.47 12.62 5.45
N ALA A 142 6.35 12.03 6.63
CA ALA A 142 6.53 10.59 6.79
C ALA A 142 5.41 9.80 6.09
N ILE A 143 4.17 10.30 6.12
CA ILE A 143 3.04 9.73 5.37
C ILE A 143 3.32 9.76 3.87
N GLU A 144 3.71 10.91 3.33
CA GLU A 144 4.02 11.07 1.90
C GLU A 144 5.18 10.16 1.46
N LEU A 145 6.22 10.05 2.28
CA LEU A 145 7.35 9.16 2.01
C LEU A 145 6.94 7.67 2.03
N ASN A 146 5.99 7.26 2.89
CA ASN A 146 5.44 5.90 2.87
C ASN A 146 4.63 5.62 1.59
N LEU A 147 3.96 6.63 1.07
CA LEU A 147 3.29 6.56 -0.23
C LEU A 147 4.26 6.62 -1.42
N LEU A 148 5.57 6.71 -1.17
CA LEU A 148 6.61 6.93 -2.18
C LEU A 148 6.35 8.19 -3.03
N HIS A 149 5.70 9.20 -2.42
CA HIS A 149 5.60 10.51 -2.99
C HIS A 149 6.90 11.28 -2.72
N GLN A 150 7.29 12.15 -3.65
CA GLN A 150 8.29 13.18 -3.39
C GLN A 150 7.57 14.31 -2.66
N PRO A 151 7.90 14.62 -1.40
CA PRO A 151 7.36 15.81 -0.77
C PRO A 151 7.73 17.00 -1.66
N ARG A 152 6.73 17.74 -2.10
CA ARG A 152 6.97 19.02 -2.74
C ARG A 152 7.44 19.97 -1.64
N ASP A 153 8.74 20.15 -1.56
CA ASP A 153 9.33 21.09 -0.63
C ASP A 153 9.03 22.49 -1.11
N MET A 154 8.23 23.23 -0.37
CA MET A 154 7.99 24.66 -0.63
C MET A 154 9.29 25.48 -0.59
N TYR A 155 10.33 24.95 0.05
CA TYR A 155 11.65 25.56 0.18
C TYR A 155 12.74 24.85 -0.65
N ARG A 156 12.39 24.20 -1.75
CA ARG A 156 13.31 23.56 -2.71
C ARG A 156 14.29 22.53 -2.11
N GLY A 157 13.88 21.78 -1.08
CA GLY A 157 14.66 20.66 -0.54
C GLY A 157 15.93 21.04 0.24
N ALA A 158 16.15 22.33 0.51
CA ALA A 158 17.37 22.80 1.15
C ALA A 158 17.50 22.35 2.62
N TYR A 159 16.38 22.22 3.34
CA TYR A 159 16.44 22.14 4.80
C TYR A 159 16.04 20.79 5.44
N SER A 160 15.42 19.85 4.72
CA SER A 160 15.03 18.58 5.36
C SER A 160 15.26 17.37 4.47
N ARG A 161 16.45 16.79 4.56
CA ARG A 161 16.82 15.53 3.89
C ARG A 161 16.55 14.29 4.74
N SER A 162 15.94 14.44 5.91
CA SER A 162 15.66 13.32 6.80
C SER A 162 14.74 12.29 6.12
N PRO A 163 15.12 11.00 6.07
CA PRO A 163 14.29 9.92 5.55
C PRO A 163 13.19 9.50 6.51
N MET A 164 13.13 10.09 7.73
CA MET A 164 12.14 9.84 8.78
C MET A 164 11.89 8.35 9.04
N ILE A 165 12.95 7.56 9.11
CA ILE A 165 12.92 6.10 9.10
C ILE A 165 12.05 5.55 10.23
N GLU A 166 12.28 5.99 11.46
CA GLU A 166 11.59 5.44 12.64
C GLU A 166 10.09 5.81 12.63
N GLU A 167 9.75 7.04 12.26
CA GLU A 167 8.36 7.46 12.13
C GLU A 167 7.65 6.70 11.01
N ARG A 168 8.31 6.49 9.88
CA ARG A 168 7.77 5.71 8.76
C ARG A 168 7.51 4.25 9.16
N LYS A 169 8.44 3.61 9.87
CA LYS A 169 8.27 2.26 10.41
C LYS A 169 7.10 2.20 11.38
N ARG A 170 7.01 3.18 12.30
CA ARG A 170 5.93 3.28 13.29
C ARG A 170 4.56 3.36 12.60
N ILE A 171 4.41 4.23 11.62
CA ILE A 171 3.18 4.38 10.84
C ILE A 171 2.80 3.06 10.16
N MET A 172 3.73 2.41 9.45
CA MET A 172 3.45 1.16 8.74
C MET A 172 3.12 0.02 9.70
N GLN A 173 3.73 -0.04 10.88
CA GLN A 173 3.42 -1.04 11.89
C GLN A 173 2.00 -0.85 12.44
N LEU A 174 1.59 0.37 12.73
CA LEU A 174 0.24 0.69 13.21
C LEU A 174 -0.82 0.44 12.13
N TRP A 175 -0.53 0.81 10.88
CA TRP A 175 -1.38 0.49 9.74
C TRP A 175 -1.56 -1.02 9.56
N GLY A 176 -0.48 -1.78 9.66
CA GLY A 176 -0.53 -3.24 9.58
C GLY A 176 -1.40 -3.87 10.67
N LYS A 177 -1.33 -3.36 11.91
CA LYS A 177 -2.19 -3.77 13.02
C LYS A 177 -3.66 -3.42 12.74
N PHE A 178 -3.94 -2.22 12.28
CA PHE A 178 -5.28 -1.77 11.93
C PHE A 178 -5.90 -2.68 10.84
N CYS A 179 -5.19 -2.91 9.73
CA CYS A 179 -5.68 -3.79 8.67
C CYS A 179 -5.93 -5.23 9.16
N ARG A 180 -5.11 -5.73 10.09
CA ARG A 180 -5.28 -7.08 10.66
C ARG A 180 -6.49 -7.16 11.58
N SER A 181 -6.75 -6.15 12.40
CA SER A 181 -7.91 -6.13 13.31
C SER A 181 -9.25 -6.10 12.59
N ALA A 182 -9.29 -5.55 11.37
CA ALA A 182 -10.50 -5.53 10.55
C ALA A 182 -10.88 -6.91 9.96
N ILE A 183 -9.94 -7.88 9.94
CA ILE A 183 -10.19 -9.24 9.42
C ILE A 183 -10.92 -10.12 10.46
N HIS A 184 -10.89 -9.75 11.72
CA HIS A 184 -11.44 -10.54 12.83
C HIS A 184 -12.76 -9.97 13.40
N LYS A 185 -13.37 -9.03 12.70
CA LYS A 185 -14.70 -8.51 12.97
C LYS A 185 -15.69 -9.01 11.93
#